data_028145dbf6202faa085839160bb60f0a
#
_entry.id   028145dbf6202faa085839160bb60f0a
#
_cell.length_a   1.000
_cell.length_b   1.000
_cell.length_c   1.000
_cell.angle_alpha   90.00
_cell.angle_beta   90.00
_cell.angle_gamma   90.00
#
_symmetry.space_group_name_H-M   'P 1'
#
loop_
_entity.id
_entity.type
_entity.pdbx_description
1 polymer ?
#
loop_
_entity_poly.entity_id
_entity_poly.type
_entity_poly.pdbx_seq_one_letter_code
_entity_poly.pdbx_strand_id
1 'polypeptide(L)'
;GFNMKTEHTTAGLIGASIRRLEDGPLITGRGCYTEDIQLPGMLHMAFGRSPYPHAKIISIDTRAAKAMAGVIAVVTGDDLSKKLHVPAVPMVPGMKTPPHPLLACGVVHAAGTPVAAVVAESRAIAQDAAIAIDVEYEALPSVVNAEKALEPGAPLAREELESNLCYIATKKGGDVDKA
;
A
#
# COMPACT_ATOMS: atom_id res chain seq x y z
N GLY A 1 19.34 -31.23 37.10
CA GLY A 1 19.89 -31.33 35.79
C GLY A 1 18.86 -31.95 34.86
N PHE A 2 18.19 -31.16 34.02
CA PHE A 2 17.32 -31.65 32.93
C PHE A 2 18.20 -32.05 31.76
N ASN A 3 18.30 -33.33 31.51
CA ASN A 3 19.03 -33.90 30.40
C ASN A 3 18.07 -34.00 29.21
N MET A 4 18.00 -32.95 28.37
CA MET A 4 17.27 -33.02 27.09
C MET A 4 18.16 -33.80 26.10
N LYS A 5 17.90 -35.10 25.96
CA LYS A 5 18.36 -35.87 24.80
C LYS A 5 17.61 -35.34 23.57
N THR A 6 18.26 -34.56 22.77
CA THR A 6 17.82 -34.24 21.39
C THR A 6 18.06 -35.48 20.53
N GLU A 7 17.07 -36.33 20.40
CA GLU A 7 17.04 -37.32 19.33
C GLU A 7 16.78 -36.59 18.01
N HIS A 8 17.83 -36.34 17.27
CA HIS A 8 17.71 -35.91 15.86
C HIS A 8 17.23 -37.10 15.03
N THR A 9 15.94 -37.37 15.04
CA THR A 9 15.32 -38.21 14.03
C THR A 9 15.37 -37.45 12.69
N THR A 10 16.04 -38.03 11.70
CA THR A 10 16.06 -37.59 10.30
C THR A 10 14.72 -37.87 9.60
N ALA A 11 13.59 -37.74 10.29
CA ALA A 11 12.27 -37.73 9.69
C ALA A 11 12.14 -36.44 8.86
N GLY A 12 11.80 -36.58 7.57
CA GLY A 12 11.66 -35.46 6.66
C GLY A 12 10.67 -34.41 7.20
N LEU A 13 10.94 -33.14 6.97
CA LEU A 13 10.11 -32.03 7.45
C LEU A 13 8.73 -31.99 6.75
N ILE A 14 8.59 -32.68 5.61
CA ILE A 14 7.36 -32.73 4.84
C ILE A 14 6.31 -33.55 5.60
N GLY A 15 5.18 -32.90 5.91
CA GLY A 15 4.08 -33.52 6.67
C GLY A 15 4.26 -33.50 8.20
N ALA A 16 5.40 -33.01 8.73
CA ALA A 16 5.62 -32.87 10.16
C ALA A 16 4.94 -31.61 10.70
N SER A 17 4.25 -31.72 11.84
CA SER A 17 3.69 -30.55 12.56
C SER A 17 4.79 -29.87 13.37
N ILE A 18 5.48 -28.92 12.75
CA ILE A 18 6.56 -28.15 13.39
C ILE A 18 5.95 -26.93 14.06
N ARG A 19 6.25 -26.73 15.35
CA ARG A 19 5.87 -25.51 16.06
C ARG A 19 6.73 -24.35 15.62
N ARG A 20 6.10 -23.19 15.44
CA ARG A 20 6.84 -21.94 15.17
C ARG A 20 7.60 -21.52 16.44
N LEU A 21 8.77 -20.91 16.25
CA LEU A 21 9.58 -20.40 17.35
C LEU A 21 8.87 -19.27 18.12
N GLU A 22 8.05 -18.51 17.40
CA GLU A 22 7.32 -17.36 17.93
C GLU A 22 6.05 -17.74 18.71
N ASP A 23 5.57 -18.99 18.64
CA ASP A 23 4.33 -19.40 19.34
C ASP A 23 4.40 -19.13 20.85
N GLY A 24 5.54 -19.41 21.49
CA GLY A 24 5.73 -19.19 22.93
C GLY A 24 5.52 -17.74 23.36
N PRO A 25 6.23 -16.76 22.79
CA PRO A 25 6.02 -15.34 23.07
C PRO A 25 4.60 -14.87 22.72
N LEU A 26 4.04 -15.30 21.59
CA LEU A 26 2.72 -14.84 21.13
C LEU A 26 1.59 -15.28 22.08
N ILE A 27 1.54 -16.56 22.50
CA ILE A 27 0.50 -17.07 23.38
C ILE A 27 0.62 -16.58 24.84
N THR A 28 1.78 -16.04 25.20
CA THR A 28 2.03 -15.49 26.55
C THR A 28 1.97 -13.96 26.62
N GLY A 29 1.52 -13.30 25.53
CA GLY A 29 1.41 -11.84 25.47
C GLY A 29 2.75 -11.11 25.45
N ARG A 30 3.84 -11.81 25.10
CA ARG A 30 5.19 -11.23 24.99
C ARG A 30 5.63 -11.04 23.53
N GLY A 31 4.71 -11.24 22.58
CA GLY A 31 4.93 -10.88 21.19
C GLY A 31 5.14 -9.37 21.06
N CYS A 32 6.04 -8.96 20.18
CA CYS A 32 6.29 -7.56 19.90
C CYS A 32 6.39 -7.39 18.37
N TYR A 33 5.41 -6.71 17.79
CA TYR A 33 5.40 -6.31 16.39
C TYR A 33 5.84 -4.86 16.26
N THR A 34 6.09 -4.40 15.05
CA THR A 34 6.49 -3.01 14.79
C THR A 34 5.50 -2.00 15.36
N GLU A 35 4.20 -2.33 15.37
CA GLU A 35 3.16 -1.45 15.91
C GLU A 35 3.12 -1.37 17.44
N ASP A 36 3.74 -2.34 18.14
CA ASP A 36 3.81 -2.37 19.61
C ASP A 36 4.99 -1.53 20.16
N ILE A 37 5.88 -1.10 19.25
CA ILE A 37 7.06 -0.29 19.63
C ILE A 37 6.59 1.11 20.02
N GLN A 38 6.95 1.53 21.23
CA GLN A 38 6.68 2.87 21.76
C GLN A 38 8.00 3.55 22.10
N LEU A 39 8.25 4.71 21.51
CA LEU A 39 9.44 5.52 21.77
C LEU A 39 9.03 6.87 22.36
N PRO A 40 9.82 7.44 23.28
CA PRO A 40 9.58 8.79 23.78
C PRO A 40 9.55 9.83 22.64
N GLY A 41 8.49 10.62 22.57
CA GLY A 41 8.33 11.64 21.52
C GLY A 41 7.95 11.07 20.15
N MET A 42 7.57 9.80 20.04
CA MET A 42 7.10 9.20 18.79
C MET A 42 5.82 9.88 18.33
N LEU A 43 5.77 10.20 17.05
CA LEU A 43 4.58 10.72 16.38
C LEU A 43 3.92 9.62 15.55
N HIS A 44 2.64 9.79 15.30
CA HIS A 44 1.82 8.86 14.54
C HIS A 44 1.36 9.49 13.23
N MET A 45 1.33 8.70 12.16
CA MET A 45 0.89 9.15 10.85
C MET A 45 -0.34 8.39 10.40
N ALA A 46 -1.31 9.11 9.83
CA ALA A 46 -2.47 8.54 9.14
C ALA A 46 -2.63 9.19 7.76
N PHE A 47 -3.33 8.49 6.85
CA PHE A 47 -3.54 8.95 5.50
C PHE A 47 -5.02 9.18 5.21
N GLY A 48 -5.36 10.35 4.65
CA GLY A 48 -6.59 10.55 3.90
C GLY A 48 -6.48 9.82 2.56
N ARG A 49 -7.46 8.94 2.27
CA ARG A 49 -7.43 8.08 1.09
C ARG A 49 -8.64 8.29 0.21
N SER A 50 -8.45 8.25 -1.11
CA SER A 50 -9.54 8.35 -2.07
C SER A 50 -10.44 7.12 -2.03
N PRO A 51 -11.78 7.31 -2.02
CA PRO A 51 -12.73 6.22 -2.21
C PRO A 51 -12.92 5.85 -3.69
N TYR A 52 -12.44 6.68 -4.64
CA TYR A 52 -12.65 6.49 -6.06
C TYR A 52 -11.55 5.66 -6.71
N PRO A 53 -11.89 4.76 -7.63
CA PRO A 53 -10.91 4.01 -8.42
C PRO A 53 -10.21 4.89 -9.47
N HIS A 54 -10.87 5.96 -9.96
CA HIS A 54 -10.33 6.93 -10.88
C HIS A 54 -11.09 8.25 -10.75
N ALA A 55 -10.40 9.31 -10.41
CA ALA A 55 -11.01 10.63 -10.23
C ALA A 55 -9.98 11.75 -10.30
N LYS A 56 -10.40 12.93 -10.74
CA LYS A 56 -9.64 14.15 -10.53
C LYS A 56 -9.85 14.64 -9.11
N ILE A 57 -8.80 15.16 -8.49
CA ILE A 57 -8.86 15.91 -7.25
C ILE A 57 -9.12 17.37 -7.62
N ILE A 58 -10.30 17.88 -7.27
CA ILE A 58 -10.67 19.28 -7.54
C ILE A 58 -10.12 20.18 -6.45
N SER A 59 -10.30 19.78 -5.19
CA SER A 59 -9.78 20.52 -4.04
C SER A 59 -9.52 19.61 -2.85
N ILE A 60 -8.59 20.02 -1.97
CA ILE A 60 -8.30 19.36 -0.69
C ILE A 60 -8.34 20.44 0.39
N ASP A 61 -9.34 20.40 1.26
CA ASP A 61 -9.45 21.28 2.41
C ASP A 61 -8.88 20.61 3.67
N THR A 62 -7.76 21.12 4.13
CA THR A 62 -7.05 20.62 5.32
C THR A 62 -7.27 21.45 6.56
N ARG A 63 -8.09 22.53 6.52
CA ARG A 63 -8.22 23.51 7.61
C ARG A 63 -8.74 22.88 8.89
N ALA A 64 -9.78 22.04 8.78
CA ALA A 64 -10.34 21.34 9.93
C ALA A 64 -9.30 20.42 10.59
N ALA A 65 -8.59 19.62 9.80
CA ALA A 65 -7.54 18.74 10.30
C ALA A 65 -6.40 19.50 10.97
N LYS A 66 -5.92 20.57 10.35
CA LYS A 66 -4.86 21.43 10.91
C LYS A 66 -5.24 22.14 12.20
N ALA A 67 -6.53 22.40 12.44
CA ALA A 67 -7.05 23.06 13.64
C ALA A 67 -7.20 22.10 14.84
N MET A 68 -7.09 20.77 14.65
CA MET A 68 -7.27 19.79 15.71
C MET A 68 -6.06 19.81 16.68
N ALA A 69 -6.35 19.81 17.97
CA ALA A 69 -5.32 19.75 19.01
C ALA A 69 -4.51 18.44 18.90
N GLY A 70 -3.19 18.52 18.99
CA GLY A 70 -2.28 17.39 18.87
C GLY A 70 -1.92 17.02 17.43
N VAL A 71 -2.44 17.72 16.42
CA VAL A 71 -1.97 17.61 15.05
C VAL A 71 -0.72 18.46 14.87
N ILE A 72 0.34 17.83 14.38
CA ILE A 72 1.65 18.47 14.18
C ILE A 72 1.81 18.97 12.74
N ALA A 73 1.37 18.17 11.76
CA ALA A 73 1.45 18.52 10.35
C ALA A 73 0.36 17.84 9.52
N VAL A 74 -0.06 18.50 8.46
CA VAL A 74 -0.89 17.93 7.39
C VAL A 74 -0.22 18.27 6.07
N VAL A 75 0.07 17.25 5.28
CA VAL A 75 0.79 17.33 4.01
C VAL A 75 -0.08 16.76 2.90
N THR A 76 -0.17 17.44 1.77
CA THR A 76 -0.89 17.01 0.57
C THR A 76 0.08 16.69 -0.56
N GLY A 77 -0.43 16.15 -1.67
CA GLY A 77 0.39 15.91 -2.86
C GLY A 77 1.02 17.18 -3.43
N ASP A 78 0.36 18.33 -3.28
CA ASP A 78 0.87 19.64 -3.77
C ASP A 78 2.02 20.17 -2.90
N ASP A 79 2.07 19.81 -1.62
CA ASP A 79 3.15 20.19 -0.70
C ASP A 79 4.45 19.41 -0.98
N LEU A 80 4.32 18.24 -1.62
CA LEU A 80 5.47 17.40 -1.96
C LEU A 80 6.02 17.75 -3.34
N SER A 81 7.33 17.58 -3.51
CA SER A 81 7.92 17.69 -4.85
C SER A 81 7.28 16.68 -5.79
N LYS A 82 6.81 17.12 -6.97
CA LYS A 82 6.29 16.25 -8.03
C LYS A 82 7.28 15.16 -8.48
N LYS A 83 8.55 15.27 -8.08
CA LYS A 83 9.59 14.25 -8.33
C LYS A 83 9.61 13.13 -7.28
N LEU A 84 8.91 13.31 -6.14
CA LEU A 84 8.83 12.30 -5.10
C LEU A 84 7.78 11.27 -5.47
N HIS A 85 8.24 10.11 -5.90
CA HIS A 85 7.40 8.97 -6.25
C HIS A 85 8.05 7.66 -5.76
N VAL A 86 7.22 6.65 -5.58
CA VAL A 86 7.70 5.30 -5.28
C VAL A 86 8.42 4.77 -6.52
N PRO A 87 9.70 4.37 -6.42
CA PRO A 87 10.43 3.85 -7.55
C PRO A 87 9.81 2.51 -7.99
N ALA A 88 9.53 2.39 -9.29
CA ALA A 88 9.14 1.13 -9.92
C ALA A 88 10.29 0.65 -10.79
N VAL A 89 10.78 -0.57 -10.51
CA VAL A 89 11.86 -1.18 -11.30
C VAL A 89 11.21 -2.07 -12.36
N PRO A 90 11.47 -1.84 -13.66
CA PRO A 90 10.98 -2.71 -14.71
C PRO A 90 11.64 -4.10 -14.57
N MET A 91 10.81 -5.13 -14.33
CA MET A 91 11.28 -6.51 -14.12
C MET A 91 11.43 -7.29 -15.42
N VAL A 92 10.85 -6.79 -16.51
CA VAL A 92 10.94 -7.40 -17.84
C VAL A 92 11.17 -6.32 -18.90
N PRO A 93 11.85 -6.64 -20.02
CA PRO A 93 12.05 -5.67 -21.10
C PRO A 93 10.72 -5.12 -21.62
N GLY A 94 10.66 -3.81 -21.83
CA GLY A 94 9.46 -3.14 -22.33
C GLY A 94 8.34 -2.92 -21.32
N MET A 95 8.54 -3.27 -20.03
CA MET A 95 7.57 -2.99 -18.97
C MET A 95 7.37 -1.49 -18.80
N LYS A 96 6.12 -1.04 -18.88
CA LYS A 96 5.73 0.35 -18.62
C LYS A 96 5.62 0.57 -17.11
N THR A 97 6.34 1.55 -16.61
CA THR A 97 6.36 1.90 -15.17
C THR A 97 5.96 3.37 -14.99
N PRO A 98 4.66 3.69 -15.03
CA PRO A 98 4.21 5.06 -14.79
C PRO A 98 4.57 5.50 -13.37
N PRO A 99 4.83 6.80 -13.14
CA PRO A 99 5.21 7.29 -11.82
C PRO A 99 4.09 7.06 -10.80
N HIS A 100 4.47 6.62 -9.60
CA HIS A 100 3.57 6.49 -8.44
C HIS A 100 3.92 7.55 -7.41
N PRO A 101 3.22 8.69 -7.36
CA PRO A 101 3.48 9.73 -6.36
C PRO A 101 3.21 9.18 -4.96
N LEU A 102 3.96 9.68 -3.96
CA LEU A 102 3.76 9.30 -2.54
C LEU A 102 2.38 9.71 -2.05
N LEU A 103 1.92 10.89 -2.45
CA LEU A 103 0.55 11.38 -2.29
C LEU A 103 0.04 11.80 -3.65
N ALA A 104 -1.21 11.45 -3.98
CA ALA A 104 -1.79 11.82 -5.26
C ALA A 104 -1.87 13.34 -5.43
N CYS A 105 -1.54 13.81 -6.63
CA CYS A 105 -1.63 15.20 -7.04
C CYS A 105 -2.42 15.26 -8.35
N GLY A 106 -3.55 15.94 -8.33
CA GLY A 106 -4.42 16.15 -9.49
C GLY A 106 -5.33 14.97 -9.84
N VAL A 107 -4.83 13.74 -9.90
CA VAL A 107 -5.62 12.54 -10.26
C VAL A 107 -5.30 11.39 -9.35
N VAL A 108 -6.33 10.61 -8.97
CA VAL A 108 -6.21 9.31 -8.34
C VAL A 108 -6.50 8.20 -9.34
N HIS A 109 -5.71 7.12 -9.32
CA HIS A 109 -5.80 6.03 -10.29
C HIS A 109 -6.17 4.67 -9.66
N ALA A 110 -6.45 4.65 -8.34
CA ALA A 110 -6.92 3.46 -7.64
C ALA A 110 -7.66 3.87 -6.36
N ALA A 111 -8.68 3.12 -5.99
CA ALA A 111 -9.31 3.27 -4.68
C ALA A 111 -8.28 3.00 -3.57
N GLY A 112 -8.33 3.79 -2.49
CA GLY A 112 -7.36 3.72 -1.41
C GLY A 112 -6.05 4.50 -1.65
N THR A 113 -5.89 5.15 -2.82
CA THR A 113 -4.72 6.02 -3.07
C THR A 113 -4.64 7.12 -2.02
N PRO A 114 -3.50 7.31 -1.33
CA PRO A 114 -3.33 8.37 -0.36
C PRO A 114 -3.28 9.74 -1.06
N VAL A 115 -4.07 10.70 -0.55
CA VAL A 115 -4.16 12.07 -1.06
C VAL A 115 -3.58 13.09 -0.09
N ALA A 116 -3.59 12.75 1.20
CA ALA A 116 -2.99 13.58 2.24
C ALA A 116 -2.42 12.69 3.36
N ALA A 117 -1.43 13.20 4.07
CA ALA A 117 -0.86 12.59 5.27
C ALA A 117 -1.02 13.53 6.46
N VAL A 118 -1.42 13.00 7.61
CA VAL A 118 -1.51 13.71 8.89
C VAL A 118 -0.49 13.13 9.83
N VAL A 119 0.26 13.98 10.52
CA VAL A 119 1.17 13.64 11.61
C VAL A 119 0.63 14.23 12.90
N ALA A 120 0.48 13.41 13.94
CA ALA A 120 -0.09 13.83 15.22
C ALA A 120 0.59 13.14 16.41
N GLU A 121 0.33 13.63 17.62
CA GLU A 121 0.88 13.12 18.88
C GLU A 121 0.36 11.72 19.25
N SER A 122 -0.80 11.29 18.71
CA SER A 122 -1.35 9.96 18.91
C SER A 122 -1.97 9.39 17.65
N ARG A 123 -2.09 8.05 17.59
CA ARG A 123 -2.74 7.35 16.48
C ARG A 123 -4.19 7.80 16.30
N ALA A 124 -4.96 7.92 17.39
CA ALA A 124 -6.35 8.35 17.34
C ALA A 124 -6.49 9.75 16.73
N ILE A 125 -5.71 10.71 17.22
CA ILE A 125 -5.71 12.09 16.68
C ILE A 125 -5.35 12.09 15.20
N ALA A 126 -4.33 11.32 14.78
CA ALA A 126 -3.93 11.24 13.38
C ALA A 126 -5.06 10.69 12.49
N GLN A 127 -5.78 9.65 12.95
CA GLN A 127 -6.89 9.04 12.24
C GLN A 127 -8.10 9.99 12.15
N ASP A 128 -8.50 10.61 13.26
CA ASP A 128 -9.61 11.56 13.30
C ASP A 128 -9.34 12.78 12.40
N ALA A 129 -8.11 13.30 12.44
CA ALA A 129 -7.71 14.40 11.60
C ALA A 129 -7.64 14.00 10.11
N ALA A 130 -7.24 12.77 9.79
CA ALA A 130 -7.27 12.28 8.40
C ALA A 130 -8.70 12.18 7.85
N ILE A 131 -9.69 11.84 8.70
CA ILE A 131 -11.12 11.82 8.35
C ILE A 131 -11.66 13.25 8.20
N ALA A 132 -11.14 14.21 8.94
CA ALA A 132 -11.56 15.62 8.90
C ALA A 132 -11.05 16.38 7.66
N ILE A 133 -10.22 15.76 6.82
CA ILE A 133 -9.81 16.34 5.54
C ILE A 133 -10.96 16.18 4.55
N ASP A 134 -11.43 17.30 4.00
CA ASP A 134 -12.45 17.29 2.95
C ASP A 134 -11.81 17.32 1.57
N VAL A 135 -12.19 16.39 0.69
CA VAL A 135 -11.65 16.27 -0.65
C VAL A 135 -12.79 16.22 -1.66
N GLU A 136 -12.79 17.18 -2.56
CA GLU A 136 -13.72 17.22 -3.68
C GLU A 136 -13.14 16.46 -4.88
N TYR A 137 -13.92 15.51 -5.41
CA TYR A 137 -13.53 14.68 -6.55
C TYR A 137 -14.50 14.83 -7.73
N GLU A 138 -13.95 14.79 -8.92
CA GLU A 138 -14.69 14.55 -10.17
C GLU A 138 -14.38 13.12 -10.63
N ALA A 139 -15.38 12.24 -10.55
CA ALA A 139 -15.23 10.84 -10.95
C ALA A 139 -14.93 10.72 -12.44
N LEU A 140 -13.97 9.88 -12.80
CA LEU A 140 -13.57 9.56 -14.16
C LEU A 140 -13.97 8.13 -14.53
N PRO A 141 -14.13 7.82 -15.82
CA PRO A 141 -14.31 6.45 -16.28
C PRO A 141 -13.21 5.55 -15.74
N SER A 142 -13.59 4.36 -15.23
CA SER A 142 -12.63 3.43 -14.64
C SER A 142 -12.92 2.01 -15.09
N VAL A 143 -11.88 1.17 -15.11
CA VAL A 143 -11.95 -0.25 -15.37
C VAL A 143 -11.26 -1.00 -14.23
N VAL A 144 -12.02 -1.85 -13.53
CA VAL A 144 -11.54 -2.62 -12.36
C VAL A 144 -11.40 -4.12 -12.67
N ASN A 145 -11.92 -4.58 -13.80
CA ASN A 145 -11.77 -5.94 -14.26
C ASN A 145 -10.61 -6.03 -15.26
N ALA A 146 -9.63 -6.90 -14.98
CA ALA A 146 -8.41 -7.00 -15.77
C ALA A 146 -8.65 -7.48 -17.20
N GLU A 147 -9.62 -8.39 -17.44
CA GLU A 147 -9.96 -8.87 -18.78
C GLU A 147 -10.61 -7.75 -19.60
N LYS A 148 -11.59 -7.04 -19.01
CA LYS A 148 -12.24 -5.89 -19.63
C LYS A 148 -11.30 -4.73 -19.91
N ALA A 149 -10.24 -4.59 -19.12
CA ALA A 149 -9.24 -3.55 -19.31
C ALA A 149 -8.46 -3.71 -20.63
N LEU A 150 -8.43 -4.91 -21.21
CA LEU A 150 -7.77 -5.20 -22.49
C LEU A 150 -8.70 -5.12 -23.68
N GLU A 151 -10.00 -4.91 -23.49
CA GLU A 151 -10.97 -4.77 -24.57
C GLU A 151 -10.76 -3.45 -25.34
N PRO A 152 -11.03 -3.42 -26.64
CA PRO A 152 -10.99 -2.18 -27.41
C PRO A 152 -11.93 -1.12 -26.84
N GLY A 153 -11.43 0.08 -26.60
CA GLY A 153 -12.22 1.19 -26.06
C GLY A 153 -12.40 1.18 -24.54
N ALA A 154 -11.76 0.25 -23.82
CA ALA A 154 -11.74 0.28 -22.36
C ALA A 154 -11.14 1.59 -21.82
N PRO A 155 -11.69 2.16 -20.73
CA PRO A 155 -11.07 3.32 -20.09
C PRO A 155 -9.60 3.03 -19.71
N LEU A 156 -8.72 4.00 -19.92
CA LEU A 156 -7.34 3.88 -19.50
C LEU A 156 -7.24 4.06 -17.97
N ALA A 157 -6.54 3.15 -17.31
CA ALA A 157 -6.21 3.28 -15.89
C ALA A 157 -5.19 4.40 -15.64
N ARG A 158 -4.45 4.77 -16.68
CA ARG A 158 -3.47 5.85 -16.72
C ARG A 158 -3.54 6.54 -18.08
N GLU A 159 -3.95 7.80 -18.10
CA GLU A 159 -4.14 8.56 -19.35
C GLU A 159 -2.84 8.78 -20.13
N GLU A 160 -1.69 8.76 -19.43
CA GLU A 160 -0.38 8.89 -20.06
C GLU A 160 0.08 7.63 -20.80
N LEU A 161 -0.67 6.52 -20.68
CA LEU A 161 -0.36 5.26 -21.36
C LEU A 161 -1.29 5.06 -22.57
N GLU A 162 -0.77 4.45 -23.62
CA GLU A 162 -1.55 4.14 -24.84
C GLU A 162 -2.48 2.93 -24.63
N SER A 163 -2.24 2.12 -23.61
CA SER A 163 -3.05 0.95 -23.30
C SER A 163 -2.89 0.53 -21.84
N ASN A 164 -3.85 -0.25 -21.34
CA ASN A 164 -3.80 -0.82 -20.00
C ASN A 164 -2.82 -2.01 -19.87
N LEU A 165 -2.22 -2.47 -20.97
CA LEU A 165 -1.22 -3.53 -20.97
C LEU A 165 0.15 -2.98 -20.55
N CYS A 166 0.58 -3.33 -19.34
CA CYS A 166 1.88 -2.89 -18.83
C CYS A 166 3.04 -3.73 -19.37
N TYR A 167 2.88 -5.05 -19.44
CA TYR A 167 3.88 -5.97 -19.96
C TYR A 167 3.28 -7.35 -20.27
N ILE A 168 4.01 -8.14 -21.06
CA ILE A 168 3.75 -9.55 -21.27
C ILE A 168 4.98 -10.33 -20.82
N ALA A 169 4.80 -11.30 -19.91
CA ALA A 169 5.85 -12.22 -19.50
C ALA A 169 5.47 -13.64 -19.90
N THR A 170 6.33 -14.28 -20.69
CA THR A 170 6.16 -15.70 -21.06
C THR A 170 7.16 -16.53 -20.26
N LYS A 171 6.64 -17.46 -19.48
CA LYS A 171 7.46 -18.48 -18.78
C LYS A 171 7.25 -19.82 -19.48
N LYS A 172 8.35 -20.48 -19.85
CA LYS A 172 8.35 -21.82 -20.44
C LYS A 172 9.13 -22.75 -19.53
N GLY A 173 8.63 -23.95 -19.31
CA GLY A 173 9.30 -24.99 -18.54
C GLY A 173 8.77 -26.35 -18.92
N GLY A 174 9.68 -27.34 -19.07
CA GLY A 174 9.33 -28.69 -19.49
C GLY A 174 8.92 -28.80 -20.97
N ASP A 175 8.40 -29.94 -21.34
CA ASP A 175 7.87 -30.27 -22.66
C ASP A 175 6.45 -30.81 -22.48
N VAL A 176 5.46 -29.94 -22.63
CA VAL A 176 4.03 -30.27 -22.38
C VAL A 176 3.52 -31.32 -23.37
N ASP A 177 4.09 -31.34 -24.60
CA ASP A 177 3.66 -32.28 -25.63
C ASP A 177 4.19 -33.71 -25.39
N LYS A 178 5.18 -33.84 -24.49
CA LYS A 178 5.74 -35.15 -24.06
C LYS A 178 5.25 -35.63 -22.67
N ALA A 179 4.45 -34.81 -21.98
CA ALA A 179 3.89 -35.15 -20.68
C ALA A 179 2.52 -35.83 -20.83
#